data_e187517f39eadb168de727136c7ac609
#
_entry.id   e187517f39eadb168de727136c7ac609
#
_cell.length_a   1.000
_cell.length_b   1.000
_cell.length_c   1.000
_cell.angle_alpha   90.00
_cell.angle_beta   90.00
_cell.angle_gamma   90.00
#
_symmetry.space_group_name_H-M   'P 1'
#
loop_
_entity.id
_entity.type
_entity.pdbx_description
1 polymer ?
#
loop_
_entity_poly.entity_id
_entity_poly.type
_entity_poly.pdbx_seq_one_letter_code
_entity_poly.pdbx_strand_id
1 'polypeptide(L)'
;KTIAWPMSYHDPVLLNETVGGLAVKPDGIYVDVTFGGGGHAKMVLDALGPEGRLIAFDQDQDALRNAFDDERFLLIHENFRHLKRFLKFHRVTKVDGILADFGVSSHQFDRPERGFSTRFDGQLDMRMNQNDSRSAYEIVNNYEEVELARVLKEYGELRAAPGMARLIVAARSEAPIATTEDLKHAVRRFLPKAKEHKVLAQIFQAIRLEVNDELTVLKEFFLAKEVKLGSYKKGGIAIAKVTSN
;
A
#
# COMPACT_ATOMS: atom_id res chain seq x y z
N LYS A 1 -31.81 5.78 11.14
CA LYS A 1 -31.66 4.32 10.94
C LYS A 1 -30.19 4.05 10.77
N THR A 2 -29.57 3.50 11.81
CA THR A 2 -28.16 3.08 11.83
C THR A 2 -28.04 1.88 10.90
N ILE A 3 -27.39 2.07 9.75
CA ILE A 3 -27.05 0.95 8.86
C ILE A 3 -25.86 0.25 9.53
N ALA A 4 -26.11 -0.95 10.05
CA ALA A 4 -25.05 -1.79 10.60
C ALA A 4 -24.15 -2.26 9.43
N TRP A 5 -22.88 -1.90 9.47
CA TRP A 5 -21.84 -2.45 8.60
C TRP A 5 -21.69 -3.96 8.81
N PRO A 6 -21.47 -4.73 7.76
CA PRO A 6 -21.06 -6.13 7.96
C PRO A 6 -19.71 -6.15 8.69
N MET A 7 -19.70 -6.77 9.87
CA MET A 7 -18.55 -6.93 10.76
C MET A 7 -17.46 -7.75 10.09
N SER A 8 -16.47 -7.11 9.42
CA SER A 8 -15.18 -7.73 9.08
C SER A 8 -14.10 -6.78 8.55
N TYR A 9 -14.28 -5.47 8.58
CA TYR A 9 -13.16 -4.56 8.33
C TYR A 9 -12.57 -4.10 9.65
N HIS A 10 -11.24 -4.29 9.81
CA HIS A 10 -10.48 -3.72 10.93
C HIS A 10 -10.68 -2.20 10.96
N ASP A 11 -10.82 -1.65 12.17
CA ASP A 11 -10.81 -0.19 12.33
C ASP A 11 -9.51 0.37 11.75
N PRO A 12 -9.60 1.40 10.89
CA PRO A 12 -8.41 2.02 10.32
C PRO A 12 -7.47 2.53 11.40
N VAL A 13 -6.16 2.37 11.18
CA VAL A 13 -5.16 2.82 12.13
C VAL A 13 -5.22 4.34 12.30
N LEU A 14 -5.29 4.84 13.55
CA LEU A 14 -5.32 6.27 13.88
C LEU A 14 -6.44 7.05 13.16
N LEU A 15 -7.61 6.44 12.98
CA LEU A 15 -8.73 7.01 12.21
C LEU A 15 -9.09 8.45 12.64
N ASN A 16 -9.30 8.65 13.96
CA ASN A 16 -9.72 9.94 14.51
C ASN A 16 -8.60 10.99 14.39
N GLU A 17 -7.36 10.59 14.68
CA GLU A 17 -6.20 11.47 14.60
C GLU A 17 -5.92 11.91 13.17
N THR A 18 -6.10 10.99 12.22
CA THR A 18 -5.86 11.22 10.79
C THR A 18 -6.89 12.22 10.25
N VAL A 19 -8.17 11.98 10.45
CA VAL A 19 -9.24 12.85 9.96
C VAL A 19 -9.28 14.16 10.73
N GLY A 20 -9.01 14.13 12.05
CA GLY A 20 -8.84 15.34 12.85
C GLY A 20 -7.69 16.22 12.36
N GLY A 21 -6.57 15.61 11.94
CA GLY A 21 -5.43 16.33 11.35
C GLY A 21 -5.72 16.99 10.01
N LEU A 22 -6.62 16.43 9.21
CA LEU A 22 -7.09 17.05 7.96
C LEU A 22 -7.89 18.35 8.22
N ALA A 23 -8.51 18.48 9.40
CA ALA A 23 -9.39 19.62 9.75
C ALA A 23 -10.42 19.87 8.64
N VAL A 24 -11.23 18.85 8.35
CA VAL A 24 -12.16 18.82 7.21
C VAL A 24 -13.13 20.01 7.27
N LYS A 25 -13.16 20.78 6.18
CA LYS A 25 -14.12 21.87 5.95
C LYS A 25 -15.34 21.32 5.22
N PRO A 26 -16.56 21.75 5.54
CA PRO A 26 -17.78 21.23 4.90
C PRO A 26 -17.81 21.36 3.37
N ASP A 27 -17.25 22.43 2.83
CA ASP A 27 -17.21 22.77 1.40
C ASP A 27 -15.84 22.46 0.73
N GLY A 28 -14.95 21.75 1.46
CA GLY A 28 -13.60 21.45 1.01
C GLY A 28 -13.53 20.30 0.00
N ILE A 29 -12.41 20.25 -0.74
CA ILE A 29 -12.07 19.14 -1.65
C ILE A 29 -10.93 18.36 -1.05
N TYR A 30 -11.14 17.08 -0.82
CA TYR A 30 -10.17 16.18 -0.22
C TYR A 30 -9.81 15.03 -1.14
N VAL A 31 -8.62 14.48 -0.95
CA VAL A 31 -8.15 13.30 -1.68
C VAL A 31 -7.70 12.25 -0.67
N ASP A 32 -8.15 11.00 -0.87
CA ASP A 32 -7.58 9.82 -0.24
C ASP A 32 -6.85 9.00 -1.30
N VAL A 33 -5.53 8.90 -1.21
CA VAL A 33 -4.72 8.20 -2.24
C VAL A 33 -4.55 6.71 -1.95
N THR A 34 -5.15 6.22 -0.85
CA THR A 34 -5.05 4.84 -0.35
C THR A 34 -6.39 4.37 0.21
N PHE A 35 -7.41 4.31 -0.65
CA PHE A 35 -8.79 4.10 -0.25
C PHE A 35 -9.04 2.80 0.54
N GLY A 36 -8.51 1.66 0.04
CA GLY A 36 -8.60 0.36 0.68
C GLY A 36 -10.02 -0.05 1.06
N GLY A 37 -10.25 -0.22 2.36
CA GLY A 37 -11.56 -0.54 2.93
C GLY A 37 -12.52 0.66 3.06
N GLY A 38 -12.05 1.88 2.76
CA GLY A 38 -12.86 3.10 2.79
C GLY A 38 -13.09 3.69 4.19
N GLY A 39 -12.48 3.18 5.24
CA GLY A 39 -12.75 3.63 6.60
C GLY A 39 -12.39 5.10 6.84
N HIS A 40 -11.19 5.53 6.44
CA HIS A 40 -10.79 6.95 6.50
C HIS A 40 -11.66 7.81 5.59
N ALA A 41 -11.86 7.37 4.33
CA ALA A 41 -12.68 8.06 3.33
C ALA A 41 -14.12 8.28 3.83
N LYS A 42 -14.72 7.28 4.48
CA LYS A 42 -16.07 7.40 5.06
C LYS A 42 -16.15 8.51 6.11
N MET A 43 -15.17 8.56 7.01
CA MET A 43 -15.16 9.59 8.06
C MET A 43 -14.95 10.99 7.50
N VAL A 44 -14.12 11.14 6.45
CA VAL A 44 -13.99 12.41 5.72
C VAL A 44 -15.29 12.79 5.05
N LEU A 45 -15.97 11.85 4.38
CA LEU A 45 -17.22 12.06 3.67
C LEU A 45 -18.35 12.47 4.63
N ASP A 46 -18.40 11.88 5.83
CA ASP A 46 -19.37 12.22 6.88
C ASP A 46 -19.16 13.63 7.46
N ALA A 47 -17.95 14.16 7.40
CA ALA A 47 -17.62 15.52 7.82
C ALA A 47 -17.86 16.57 6.73
N LEU A 48 -18.04 16.15 5.46
CA LEU A 48 -18.31 17.05 4.33
C LEU A 48 -19.78 17.48 4.28
N GLY A 49 -20.00 18.75 3.90
CA GLY A 49 -21.30 19.30 3.53
C GLY A 49 -21.69 18.96 2.09
N PRO A 50 -22.85 19.47 1.62
CA PRO A 50 -23.36 19.17 0.27
C PRO A 50 -22.45 19.59 -0.87
N GLU A 51 -21.67 20.66 -0.69
CA GLU A 51 -20.75 21.20 -1.69
C GLU A 51 -19.33 20.60 -1.60
N GLY A 52 -19.05 19.85 -0.53
CA GLY A 52 -17.75 19.19 -0.33
C GLY A 52 -17.56 18.03 -1.30
N ARG A 53 -16.31 17.66 -1.56
CA ARG A 53 -15.95 16.56 -2.47
C ARG A 53 -14.82 15.71 -1.91
N LEU A 54 -14.95 14.40 -2.09
CA LEU A 54 -13.89 13.44 -1.79
C LEU A 54 -13.53 12.64 -3.05
N ILE A 55 -12.26 12.69 -3.44
CA ILE A 55 -11.73 11.92 -4.56
C ILE A 55 -10.79 10.87 -3.96
N ALA A 56 -11.08 9.61 -4.18
CA ALA A 56 -10.27 8.51 -3.68
C ALA A 56 -9.56 7.77 -4.81
N PHE A 57 -8.41 7.19 -4.49
CA PHE A 57 -7.62 6.36 -5.39
C PHE A 57 -7.34 5.02 -4.75
N ASP A 58 -7.41 3.97 -5.53
CA ASP A 58 -6.83 2.68 -5.21
C ASP A 58 -6.44 1.95 -6.49
N GLN A 59 -5.30 1.27 -6.48
CA GLN A 59 -4.85 0.45 -7.60
C GLN A 59 -5.32 -1.01 -7.49
N ASP A 60 -5.84 -1.40 -6.30
CA ASP A 60 -6.37 -2.74 -6.08
C ASP A 60 -7.84 -2.81 -6.52
N GLN A 61 -8.13 -3.71 -7.47
CA GLN A 61 -9.49 -3.93 -7.96
C GLN A 61 -10.45 -4.35 -6.83
N ASP A 62 -9.97 -5.04 -5.80
CA ASP A 62 -10.80 -5.46 -4.69
C ASP A 62 -11.33 -4.27 -3.86
N ALA A 63 -10.59 -3.17 -3.82
CA ALA A 63 -11.02 -1.94 -3.13
C ALA A 63 -12.27 -1.30 -3.76
N LEU A 64 -12.50 -1.51 -5.07
CA LEU A 64 -13.66 -0.92 -5.77
C LEU A 64 -15.00 -1.38 -5.20
N ARG A 65 -15.05 -2.55 -4.58
CA ARG A 65 -16.28 -3.10 -3.96
C ARG A 65 -16.73 -2.29 -2.74
N ASN A 66 -15.84 -1.46 -2.20
CA ASN A 66 -16.11 -0.62 -1.02
C ASN A 66 -16.55 0.80 -1.39
N ALA A 67 -16.71 1.10 -2.70
CA ALA A 67 -17.15 2.42 -3.17
C ALA A 67 -18.47 2.84 -2.53
N PHE A 68 -18.58 4.13 -2.21
CA PHE A 68 -19.81 4.70 -1.65
C PHE A 68 -20.75 5.17 -2.76
N ASP A 69 -22.05 5.00 -2.52
CA ASP A 69 -23.10 5.60 -3.34
C ASP A 69 -23.40 7.02 -2.78
N ASP A 70 -22.58 7.99 -3.15
CA ASP A 70 -22.66 9.39 -2.71
C ASP A 70 -22.13 10.30 -3.83
N GLU A 71 -22.92 11.30 -4.25
CA GLU A 71 -22.58 12.20 -5.34
C GLU A 71 -21.32 13.05 -5.06
N ARG A 72 -20.93 13.21 -3.79
CA ARG A 72 -19.73 13.93 -3.36
C ARG A 72 -18.48 13.06 -3.45
N PHE A 73 -18.62 11.74 -3.68
CA PHE A 73 -17.55 10.76 -3.69
C PHE A 73 -17.22 10.28 -5.09
N LEU A 74 -15.92 10.24 -5.41
CA LEU A 74 -15.40 9.68 -6.65
C LEU A 74 -14.25 8.72 -6.35
N LEU A 75 -14.40 7.43 -6.66
CA LEU A 75 -13.32 6.45 -6.59
C LEU A 75 -12.68 6.26 -7.96
N ILE A 76 -11.37 6.42 -8.04
CA ILE A 76 -10.56 6.25 -9.24
C ILE A 76 -9.71 5.00 -9.09
N HIS A 77 -9.94 3.99 -9.94
CA HIS A 77 -9.14 2.77 -9.98
C HIS A 77 -7.82 3.03 -10.69
N GLU A 78 -6.85 3.57 -9.98
CA GLU A 78 -5.56 3.91 -10.54
C GLU A 78 -4.51 4.11 -9.44
N ASN A 79 -3.24 3.98 -9.80
CA ASN A 79 -2.14 4.30 -8.91
C ASN A 79 -2.06 5.82 -8.69
N PHE A 80 -1.91 6.24 -7.44
CA PHE A 80 -1.84 7.66 -7.06
C PHE A 80 -0.62 8.42 -7.63
N ARG A 81 0.35 7.74 -8.26
CA ARG A 81 1.39 8.39 -9.06
C ARG A 81 0.80 9.27 -10.16
N HIS A 82 -0.40 8.94 -10.62
CA HIS A 82 -1.13 9.68 -11.65
C HIS A 82 -2.09 10.75 -11.10
N LEU A 83 -2.05 11.03 -9.79
CA LEU A 83 -2.93 11.97 -9.09
C LEU A 83 -3.15 13.28 -9.86
N LYS A 84 -2.08 13.97 -10.25
CA LYS A 84 -2.18 15.27 -10.97
C LYS A 84 -2.95 15.17 -12.28
N ARG A 85 -2.73 14.09 -13.02
CA ARG A 85 -3.42 13.85 -14.31
C ARG A 85 -4.92 13.70 -14.10
N PHE A 86 -5.32 12.91 -13.10
CA PHE A 86 -6.73 12.69 -12.82
C PHE A 86 -7.42 13.89 -12.20
N LEU A 87 -6.78 14.62 -11.29
CA LEU A 87 -7.32 15.87 -10.77
C LEU A 87 -7.56 16.89 -11.89
N LYS A 88 -6.59 17.04 -12.81
CA LYS A 88 -6.75 17.91 -14.00
C LYS A 88 -7.90 17.45 -14.89
N PHE A 89 -8.03 16.14 -15.14
CA PHE A 89 -9.13 15.57 -15.94
C PHE A 89 -10.50 15.90 -15.31
N HIS A 90 -10.62 15.82 -13.99
CA HIS A 90 -11.83 16.18 -13.25
C HIS A 90 -11.96 17.68 -12.95
N ARG A 91 -11.12 18.52 -13.57
CA ARG A 91 -11.12 19.99 -13.41
C ARG A 91 -10.90 20.46 -11.96
N VAL A 92 -10.21 19.67 -11.17
CA VAL A 92 -9.79 20.01 -9.82
C VAL A 92 -8.40 20.63 -9.88
N THR A 93 -8.33 21.93 -9.60
CA THR A 93 -7.07 22.69 -9.65
C THR A 93 -6.41 22.84 -8.29
N LYS A 94 -7.19 22.67 -7.21
CA LYS A 94 -6.74 22.80 -5.83
C LYS A 94 -7.51 21.84 -4.94
N VAL A 95 -6.84 21.28 -3.92
CA VAL A 95 -7.45 20.46 -2.87
C VAL A 95 -7.11 21.05 -1.51
N ASP A 96 -7.99 20.86 -0.52
CA ASP A 96 -7.81 21.35 0.86
C ASP A 96 -6.97 20.40 1.70
N GLY A 97 -6.97 19.10 1.37
CA GLY A 97 -6.14 18.11 2.03
C GLY A 97 -6.00 16.82 1.24
N ILE A 98 -4.91 16.11 1.54
CA ILE A 98 -4.62 14.79 0.99
C ILE A 98 -4.33 13.84 2.15
N LEU A 99 -4.97 12.69 2.15
CA LEU A 99 -4.75 11.58 3.05
C LEU A 99 -4.01 10.47 2.31
N ALA A 100 -3.02 9.87 2.97
CA ALA A 100 -2.31 8.73 2.47
C ALA A 100 -1.91 7.79 3.62
N ASP A 101 -2.39 6.56 3.58
CA ASP A 101 -2.02 5.47 4.50
C ASP A 101 -1.25 4.41 3.71
N PHE A 102 0.08 4.59 3.65
CA PHE A 102 0.93 3.77 2.80
C PHE A 102 1.19 2.39 3.40
N GLY A 103 1.03 1.37 2.59
CA GLY A 103 1.27 -0.01 2.93
C GLY A 103 0.25 -0.95 2.31
N VAL A 104 0.12 -2.14 2.91
CA VAL A 104 -0.88 -3.14 2.54
C VAL A 104 -2.18 -2.90 3.30
N SER A 105 -3.30 -3.07 2.65
CA SER A 105 -4.60 -3.09 3.33
C SER A 105 -4.76 -4.37 4.15
N SER A 106 -5.59 -4.32 5.21
CA SER A 106 -5.94 -5.52 5.98
C SER A 106 -6.51 -6.61 5.08
N HIS A 107 -7.32 -6.23 4.08
CA HIS A 107 -7.87 -7.18 3.10
C HIS A 107 -6.77 -7.92 2.33
N GLN A 108 -5.77 -7.20 1.81
CA GLN A 108 -4.63 -7.82 1.12
C GLN A 108 -3.84 -8.76 2.04
N PHE A 109 -3.66 -8.36 3.30
CA PHE A 109 -2.88 -9.10 4.28
C PHE A 109 -3.57 -10.38 4.77
N ASP A 110 -4.91 -10.38 4.86
CA ASP A 110 -5.70 -11.49 5.37
C ASP A 110 -6.13 -12.50 4.29
N ARG A 111 -5.76 -12.25 3.01
CA ARG A 111 -6.03 -13.14 1.87
C ARG A 111 -4.78 -13.94 1.51
N PRO A 112 -4.74 -15.26 1.81
CA PRO A 112 -3.58 -16.10 1.50
C PRO A 112 -3.17 -16.06 0.03
N GLU A 113 -4.13 -16.05 -0.88
CA GLU A 113 -3.92 -16.02 -2.33
C GLU A 113 -3.21 -14.77 -2.83
N ARG A 114 -3.19 -13.68 -2.05
CA ARG A 114 -2.50 -12.44 -2.38
C ARG A 114 -1.01 -12.47 -2.00
N GLY A 115 -0.55 -13.40 -1.18
CA GLY A 115 0.86 -13.62 -0.83
C GLY A 115 1.53 -12.54 0.04
N PHE A 116 0.79 -11.60 0.62
CA PHE A 116 1.37 -10.53 1.45
C PHE A 116 1.73 -10.97 2.87
N SER A 117 1.07 -12.00 3.38
CA SER A 117 1.21 -12.43 4.76
C SER A 117 2.23 -13.55 4.95
N THR A 118 3.05 -13.43 6.00
CA THR A 118 3.92 -14.53 6.44
C THR A 118 3.19 -15.57 7.27
N ARG A 119 1.92 -15.36 7.64
CA ARG A 119 1.12 -16.25 8.51
C ARG A 119 0.48 -17.41 7.77
N PHE A 120 0.20 -17.23 6.49
CA PHE A 120 -0.52 -18.18 5.66
C PHE A 120 0.39 -18.67 4.53
N ASP A 121 0.18 -19.91 4.10
CA ASP A 121 0.72 -20.34 2.82
C ASP A 121 -0.21 -19.91 1.69
N GLY A 122 0.36 -19.33 0.65
CA GLY A 122 -0.37 -18.80 -0.51
C GLY A 122 0.56 -18.56 -1.69
N GLN A 123 -0.02 -18.19 -2.82
CA GLN A 123 0.74 -17.87 -4.02
C GLN A 123 1.72 -16.72 -3.75
N LEU A 124 2.90 -16.78 -4.32
CA LEU A 124 3.92 -15.74 -4.21
C LEU A 124 3.61 -14.59 -5.20
N ASP A 125 2.54 -13.83 -4.91
CA ASP A 125 2.02 -12.78 -5.79
C ASP A 125 2.47 -11.38 -5.37
N MET A 126 1.99 -10.85 -4.27
CA MET A 126 2.26 -9.52 -3.68
C MET A 126 1.94 -8.32 -4.58
N ARG A 127 1.21 -8.48 -5.68
CA ARG A 127 0.77 -7.34 -6.51
C ARG A 127 -0.40 -6.63 -5.85
N MET A 128 -0.30 -5.32 -5.68
CA MET A 128 -1.44 -4.49 -5.30
C MET A 128 -2.40 -4.35 -6.49
N ASN A 129 -1.88 -3.99 -7.67
CA ASN A 129 -2.61 -4.06 -8.92
C ASN A 129 -2.44 -5.45 -9.56
N GLN A 130 -3.47 -6.27 -9.53
CA GLN A 130 -3.42 -7.66 -10.03
C GLN A 130 -3.23 -7.75 -11.56
N ASN A 131 -3.40 -6.64 -12.29
CA ASN A 131 -3.15 -6.56 -13.73
C ASN A 131 -1.67 -6.34 -14.09
N ASP A 132 -0.82 -6.00 -13.10
CA ASP A 132 0.60 -5.82 -13.35
C ASP A 132 1.26 -7.17 -13.67
N SER A 133 2.26 -7.16 -14.55
CA SER A 133 2.97 -8.38 -14.96
C SER A 133 4.00 -8.86 -13.93
N ARG A 134 4.53 -7.96 -13.11
CA ARG A 134 5.60 -8.25 -12.14
C ARG A 134 5.03 -8.66 -10.80
N SER A 135 5.02 -9.95 -10.51
CA SER A 135 4.65 -10.52 -9.22
C SER A 135 5.89 -10.84 -8.36
N ALA A 136 5.67 -11.22 -7.11
CA ALA A 136 6.75 -11.73 -6.26
C ALA A 136 7.35 -13.03 -6.79
N TYR A 137 6.53 -13.86 -7.46
CA TYR A 137 7.01 -15.04 -8.18
C TYR A 137 8.04 -14.65 -9.24
N GLU A 138 7.75 -13.65 -10.08
CA GLU A 138 8.66 -13.18 -11.13
C GLU A 138 9.98 -12.66 -10.55
N ILE A 139 9.94 -11.90 -9.47
CA ILE A 139 11.15 -11.39 -8.82
C ILE A 139 11.99 -12.53 -8.27
N VAL A 140 11.39 -13.43 -7.51
CA VAL A 140 12.10 -14.51 -6.80
C VAL A 140 12.68 -15.53 -7.79
N ASN A 141 11.95 -15.84 -8.88
CA ASN A 141 12.37 -16.87 -9.81
C ASN A 141 13.24 -16.35 -10.99
N ASN A 142 13.13 -15.06 -11.35
CA ASN A 142 13.77 -14.55 -12.56
C ASN A 142 14.86 -13.50 -12.33
N TYR A 143 14.90 -12.82 -11.18
CA TYR A 143 15.97 -11.84 -10.90
C TYR A 143 17.32 -12.53 -10.72
N GLU A 144 18.37 -11.86 -11.20
CA GLU A 144 19.74 -12.32 -10.95
C GLU A 144 20.10 -12.23 -9.45
N GLU A 145 21.06 -13.05 -8.99
CA GLU A 145 21.48 -13.08 -7.57
C GLU A 145 21.84 -11.69 -7.04
N VAL A 146 22.51 -10.88 -7.85
CA VAL A 146 22.93 -9.52 -7.48
C VAL A 146 21.73 -8.61 -7.28
N GLU A 147 20.70 -8.71 -8.14
CA GLU A 147 19.48 -7.92 -8.03
C GLU A 147 18.63 -8.33 -6.82
N LEU A 148 18.49 -9.63 -6.57
CA LEU A 148 17.84 -10.14 -5.35
C LEU A 148 18.55 -9.64 -4.09
N ALA A 149 19.90 -9.70 -4.08
CA ALA A 149 20.69 -9.20 -2.96
C ALA A 149 20.49 -7.70 -2.75
N ARG A 150 20.40 -6.90 -3.84
CA ARG A 150 20.08 -5.47 -3.79
C ARG A 150 18.73 -5.24 -3.15
N VAL A 151 17.67 -5.88 -3.65
CA VAL A 151 16.31 -5.75 -3.14
C VAL A 151 16.25 -6.07 -1.64
N LEU A 152 16.77 -7.21 -1.24
CA LEU A 152 16.78 -7.65 0.16
C LEU A 152 17.60 -6.71 1.07
N LYS A 153 18.70 -6.13 0.56
CA LYS A 153 19.55 -5.22 1.32
C LYS A 153 18.95 -3.83 1.45
N GLU A 154 18.51 -3.24 0.32
CA GLU A 154 18.07 -1.84 0.28
C GLU A 154 16.66 -1.67 0.86
N TYR A 155 15.75 -2.60 0.56
CA TYR A 155 14.33 -2.49 0.95
C TYR A 155 14.00 -3.28 2.22
N GLY A 156 14.75 -4.37 2.49
CA GLY A 156 14.59 -5.19 3.68
C GLY A 156 15.57 -4.86 4.82
N GLU A 157 16.58 -4.04 4.56
CA GLU A 157 17.66 -3.71 5.51
C GLU A 157 18.37 -4.98 6.05
N LEU A 158 18.43 -6.02 5.23
CA LEU A 158 18.95 -7.33 5.60
C LEU A 158 20.49 -7.39 5.37
N ARG A 159 21.23 -7.51 6.46
CA ARG A 159 22.71 -7.61 6.40
C ARG A 159 23.18 -8.87 5.67
N ALA A 160 22.43 -9.96 5.78
CA ALA A 160 22.74 -11.24 5.15
C ALA A 160 22.17 -11.39 3.73
N ALA A 161 21.71 -10.29 3.10
CA ALA A 161 21.06 -10.30 1.79
C ALA A 161 21.81 -11.09 0.71
N PRO A 162 23.14 -10.99 0.54
CA PRO A 162 23.84 -11.79 -0.47
C PRO A 162 23.73 -13.30 -0.23
N GLY A 163 23.82 -13.74 1.02
CA GLY A 163 23.68 -15.15 1.37
C GLY A 163 22.24 -15.65 1.16
N MET A 164 21.24 -14.83 1.48
CA MET A 164 19.81 -15.15 1.25
C MET A 164 19.53 -15.26 -0.26
N ALA A 165 20.00 -14.30 -1.06
CA ALA A 165 19.83 -14.31 -2.52
C ALA A 165 20.44 -15.58 -3.13
N ARG A 166 21.64 -15.97 -2.71
CA ARG A 166 22.29 -17.22 -3.15
C ARG A 166 21.43 -18.45 -2.83
N LEU A 167 20.82 -18.54 -1.63
CA LEU A 167 19.94 -19.65 -1.27
C LEU A 167 18.67 -19.67 -2.09
N ILE A 168 18.09 -18.50 -2.40
CA ILE A 168 16.91 -18.39 -3.27
C ILE A 168 17.27 -18.89 -4.68
N VAL A 169 18.38 -18.43 -5.25
CA VAL A 169 18.85 -18.89 -6.58
C VAL A 169 19.12 -20.38 -6.60
N ALA A 170 19.75 -20.94 -5.56
CA ALA A 170 19.99 -22.37 -5.45
C ALA A 170 18.67 -23.16 -5.35
N ALA A 171 17.72 -22.70 -4.53
CA ALA A 171 16.43 -23.38 -4.35
C ALA A 171 15.61 -23.39 -5.65
N ARG A 172 15.51 -22.25 -6.36
CA ARG A 172 14.74 -22.16 -7.61
C ARG A 172 15.33 -22.95 -8.77
N SER A 173 16.63 -23.28 -8.72
CA SER A 173 17.27 -24.15 -9.72
C SER A 173 16.84 -25.62 -9.58
N GLU A 174 16.39 -26.04 -8.41
CA GLU A 174 15.84 -27.37 -8.18
C GLU A 174 14.33 -27.42 -8.52
N ALA A 175 13.57 -26.44 -8.05
CA ALA A 175 12.15 -26.28 -8.34
C ALA A 175 11.72 -24.81 -8.19
N PRO A 176 10.77 -24.32 -9.02
CA PRO A 176 10.25 -22.95 -8.86
C PRO A 176 9.73 -22.69 -7.44
N ILE A 177 10.05 -21.52 -6.89
CA ILE A 177 9.54 -21.05 -5.61
C ILE A 177 8.15 -20.43 -5.89
N ALA A 178 7.08 -21.20 -5.67
CA ALA A 178 5.73 -20.82 -6.08
C ALA A 178 4.90 -20.21 -4.94
N THR A 179 5.21 -20.61 -3.71
CA THR A 179 4.42 -20.21 -2.54
C THR A 179 5.24 -19.41 -1.52
N THR A 180 4.52 -18.77 -0.61
CA THR A 180 5.14 -18.07 0.52
C THR A 180 5.91 -19.04 1.41
N GLU A 181 5.46 -20.30 1.53
CA GLU A 181 6.15 -21.31 2.31
C GLU A 181 7.43 -21.80 1.62
N ASP A 182 7.43 -21.96 0.29
CA ASP A 182 8.63 -22.28 -0.48
C ASP A 182 9.72 -21.21 -0.25
N LEU A 183 9.34 -19.93 -0.27
CA LEU A 183 10.26 -18.83 -0.01
C LEU A 183 10.85 -18.89 1.41
N LYS A 184 10.01 -19.11 2.41
CA LYS A 184 10.47 -19.29 3.81
C LYS A 184 11.43 -20.45 3.91
N HIS A 185 11.11 -21.58 3.26
CA HIS A 185 11.96 -22.75 3.23
C HIS A 185 13.32 -22.46 2.59
N ALA A 186 13.36 -21.78 1.46
CA ALA A 186 14.60 -21.41 0.78
C ALA A 186 15.54 -20.60 1.67
N VAL A 187 15.03 -19.67 2.47
CA VAL A 187 15.83 -18.77 3.32
C VAL A 187 15.99 -19.25 4.78
N ARG A 188 15.46 -20.41 5.15
CA ARG A 188 15.37 -20.91 6.55
C ARG A 188 16.67 -20.84 7.34
N ARG A 189 17.82 -21.02 6.69
CA ARG A 189 19.15 -20.94 7.34
C ARG A 189 19.47 -19.58 7.92
N PHE A 190 18.81 -18.53 7.42
CA PHE A 190 18.95 -17.14 7.88
C PHE A 190 17.82 -16.70 8.82
N LEU A 191 16.92 -17.62 9.22
CA LEU A 191 15.82 -17.34 10.13
C LEU A 191 16.18 -17.78 11.55
N PRO A 192 16.70 -16.89 12.40
CA PRO A 192 17.01 -17.24 13.79
C PRO A 192 15.71 -17.39 14.58
N LYS A 193 15.55 -18.50 15.32
CA LYS A 193 14.32 -18.83 16.09
C LYS A 193 13.72 -17.63 16.86
N ALA A 194 14.58 -16.84 17.51
CA ALA A 194 14.15 -15.69 18.32
C ALA A 194 13.70 -14.45 17.49
N LYS A 195 14.01 -14.39 16.19
CA LYS A 195 13.74 -13.23 15.33
C LYS A 195 13.14 -13.62 13.98
N GLU A 196 12.67 -14.83 13.84
CA GLU A 196 12.16 -15.39 12.59
C GLU A 196 11.09 -14.50 11.98
N HIS A 197 10.04 -14.15 12.73
CA HIS A 197 8.97 -13.28 12.25
C HIS A 197 9.47 -11.92 11.77
N LYS A 198 10.47 -11.35 12.47
CA LYS A 198 11.03 -10.04 12.07
C LYS A 198 11.78 -10.15 10.74
N VAL A 199 12.63 -11.17 10.58
CA VAL A 199 13.40 -11.37 9.35
C VAL A 199 12.48 -11.70 8.17
N LEU A 200 11.48 -12.55 8.37
CA LEU A 200 10.47 -12.83 7.35
C LEU A 200 9.71 -11.58 6.94
N ALA A 201 9.26 -10.77 7.89
CA ALA A 201 8.58 -9.51 7.59
C ALA A 201 9.47 -8.57 6.75
N GLN A 202 10.79 -8.51 7.03
CA GLN A 202 11.73 -7.72 6.24
C GLN A 202 11.90 -8.27 4.82
N ILE A 203 11.96 -9.59 4.63
CA ILE A 203 12.07 -10.24 3.31
C ILE A 203 10.81 -9.93 2.50
N PHE A 204 9.63 -10.15 3.08
CA PHE A 204 8.34 -9.91 2.41
C PHE A 204 8.15 -8.43 2.08
N GLN A 205 8.49 -7.53 3.00
CA GLN A 205 8.48 -6.09 2.74
C GLN A 205 9.39 -5.73 1.56
N ALA A 206 10.61 -6.27 1.52
CA ALA A 206 11.56 -5.97 0.45
C ALA A 206 11.01 -6.37 -0.92
N ILE A 207 10.49 -7.60 -1.03
CA ILE A 207 9.92 -8.12 -2.28
C ILE A 207 8.67 -7.31 -2.66
N ARG A 208 7.78 -7.02 -1.72
CA ARG A 208 6.57 -6.22 -1.95
C ARG A 208 6.90 -4.82 -2.50
N LEU A 209 7.86 -4.14 -1.90
CA LEU A 209 8.30 -2.81 -2.34
C LEU A 209 8.82 -2.82 -3.78
N GLU A 210 9.55 -3.88 -4.16
CA GLU A 210 10.04 -4.09 -5.53
C GLU A 210 8.90 -4.44 -6.49
N VAL A 211 7.98 -5.34 -6.12
CA VAL A 211 6.80 -5.72 -6.93
C VAL A 211 5.99 -4.50 -7.34
N ASN A 212 5.68 -3.63 -6.37
CA ASN A 212 4.75 -2.52 -6.54
C ASN A 212 5.42 -1.19 -6.84
N ASP A 213 6.76 -1.18 -7.01
CA ASP A 213 7.55 0.06 -7.27
C ASP A 213 7.26 1.17 -6.25
N GLU A 214 6.96 0.78 -4.99
CA GLU A 214 6.40 1.69 -3.98
C GLU A 214 7.29 2.90 -3.71
N LEU A 215 8.61 2.73 -3.69
CA LEU A 215 9.53 3.84 -3.40
C LEU A 215 9.61 4.87 -4.52
N THR A 216 9.53 4.43 -5.79
CA THR A 216 9.48 5.35 -6.92
C THR A 216 8.16 6.11 -6.94
N VAL A 217 7.04 5.41 -6.73
CA VAL A 217 5.71 6.02 -6.62
C VAL A 217 5.66 7.07 -5.51
N LEU A 218 6.22 6.76 -4.34
CA LEU A 218 6.32 7.72 -3.23
C LEU A 218 7.18 8.93 -3.59
N LYS A 219 8.35 8.72 -4.23
CA LYS A 219 9.20 9.83 -4.69
C LYS A 219 8.47 10.73 -5.67
N GLU A 220 7.78 10.16 -6.66
CA GLU A 220 6.98 10.90 -7.64
C GLU A 220 5.87 11.70 -6.96
N PHE A 221 5.16 11.10 -6.01
CA PHE A 221 4.12 11.75 -5.22
C PHE A 221 4.65 12.94 -4.42
N PHE A 222 5.78 12.79 -3.70
CA PHE A 222 6.35 13.87 -2.90
C PHE A 222 7.08 14.94 -3.71
N LEU A 223 7.63 14.61 -4.88
CA LEU A 223 8.26 15.55 -5.79
C LEU A 223 7.24 16.38 -6.61
N ALA A 224 5.98 16.00 -6.57
CA ALA A 224 4.91 16.83 -7.08
C ALA A 224 4.88 18.15 -6.29
N LYS A 225 5.59 19.18 -6.79
CA LYS A 225 6.05 20.44 -6.12
C LYS A 225 5.01 21.30 -5.40
N GLU A 226 3.76 20.85 -5.29
CA GLU A 226 2.64 21.63 -4.75
C GLU A 226 2.06 21.04 -3.47
N VAL A 227 2.60 19.90 -2.99
CA VAL A 227 2.15 19.29 -1.74
C VAL A 227 3.13 19.65 -0.63
N LYS A 228 2.80 20.68 0.16
CA LYS A 228 3.51 20.97 1.41
C LYS A 228 2.98 20.01 2.49
N LEU A 229 3.80 19.03 2.83
CA LEU A 229 3.49 18.08 3.90
C LEU A 229 3.63 18.76 5.25
N GLY A 230 2.53 18.94 5.96
CA GLY A 230 2.56 19.04 7.41
C GLY A 230 2.86 17.64 7.95
N SER A 231 4.05 17.42 8.51
CA SER A 231 4.46 16.08 8.93
C SER A 231 3.77 15.67 10.22
N TYR A 232 2.87 14.70 10.13
CA TYR A 232 2.51 13.85 11.25
C TYR A 232 3.06 12.45 11.00
N LYS A 233 4.15 12.09 11.69
CA LYS A 233 4.73 10.74 11.62
C LYS A 233 4.30 9.93 12.82
N LYS A 234 3.27 9.10 12.67
CA LYS A 234 3.07 7.92 13.49
C LYS A 234 2.38 6.85 12.63
N GLY A 235 2.99 5.68 12.50
CA GLY A 235 2.33 4.53 11.89
C GLY A 235 2.21 4.50 10.35
N GLY A 236 3.04 5.24 9.58
CA GLY A 236 3.01 5.17 8.10
C GLY A 236 1.98 6.09 7.43
N ILE A 237 1.14 6.80 8.19
CA ILE A 237 0.13 7.72 7.66
C ILE A 237 0.76 9.09 7.40
N ALA A 238 0.62 9.59 6.19
CA ALA A 238 0.99 10.95 5.83
C ALA A 238 -0.29 11.79 5.62
N ILE A 239 -0.37 12.91 6.35
CA ILE A 239 -1.41 13.92 6.16
C ILE A 239 -0.76 15.12 5.52
N ALA A 240 -1.19 15.47 4.32
CA ALA A 240 -0.78 16.69 3.67
C ALA A 240 -1.90 17.71 3.75
N LYS A 241 -1.68 18.77 4.52
CA LYS A 241 -2.53 19.96 4.45
C LYS A 241 -1.98 20.89 3.37
N VAL A 242 -2.75 21.12 2.33
CA VAL A 242 -2.39 22.10 1.29
C VAL A 242 -2.64 23.49 1.88
N THR A 243 -1.56 24.17 2.27
CA THR A 243 -1.65 25.59 2.65
C THR A 243 -1.47 26.43 1.39
N SER A 244 -2.50 27.16 0.99
CA SER A 244 -2.37 28.25 0.03
C SER A 244 -1.53 29.38 0.63
N ASN A 245 -0.48 29.79 -0.04
CA ASN A 245 0.07 31.13 0.15
C ASN A 245 -0.87 32.15 -0.43
#